data_c7a3394ddc1539d6a95154b83bc9b3ec
#
_entry.id   c7a3394ddc1539d6a95154b83bc9b3ec
#
_cell.length_a   1.000
_cell.length_b   1.000
_cell.length_c   1.000
_cell.angle_alpha   90.00
_cell.angle_beta   90.00
_cell.angle_gamma   90.00
#
_symmetry.space_group_name_H-M   'P 1'
#
loop_
_entity.id
_entity.type
_entity.pdbx_description
1 polymer ?
#
loop_
_entity_poly.entity_id
_entity_poly.type
_entity_poly.pdbx_seq_one_letter_code
_entity_poly.pdbx_strand_id
1 'polypeptide(L)'
;MNKHKIIRDTFFLTAIELILQGLSLLLNVFVTRKLGSSFMGMISLIGSFFGFVTIISSGNIYLSSSRFISEEIGKKNGNPNKVFRYSVVSSVTLSIVIGIIVFSFSELISTRILKTDQLIVPIRILAMILPVASINSSLKGYFNAVRNVSVAAAGSTLEFLVKSGLFAFFAEFMILNGKINTLTAFAVSI
;
A
#
# COMPACT_ATOMS: atom_id res chain seq x y z
N MET A 1 -5.67 -26.53 -18.79
CA MET A 1 -5.56 -25.83 -17.50
C MET A 1 -6.69 -26.30 -16.61
N ASN A 2 -6.39 -26.90 -15.43
CA ASN A 2 -7.36 -27.60 -14.61
C ASN A 2 -8.29 -26.59 -13.90
N LYS A 3 -9.57 -26.51 -14.27
CA LYS A 3 -10.58 -25.59 -13.67
C LYS A 3 -10.63 -25.71 -12.15
N HIS A 4 -10.48 -26.91 -11.60
CA HIS A 4 -10.47 -27.15 -10.16
C HIS A 4 -9.30 -26.46 -9.43
N LYS A 5 -8.12 -26.39 -10.06
CA LYS A 5 -6.97 -25.69 -9.48
C LYS A 5 -7.22 -24.18 -9.40
N ILE A 6 -7.79 -23.59 -10.44
CA ILE A 6 -8.11 -22.14 -10.46
C ILE A 6 -9.12 -21.78 -9.38
N ILE A 7 -10.20 -22.56 -9.26
CA ILE A 7 -11.25 -22.31 -8.27
C ILE A 7 -10.66 -22.41 -6.85
N ARG A 8 -9.86 -23.45 -6.60
CA ARG A 8 -9.22 -23.64 -5.30
C ARG A 8 -8.26 -22.50 -4.95
N ASP A 9 -7.45 -22.07 -5.91
CA ASP A 9 -6.46 -21.02 -5.72
C ASP A 9 -7.15 -19.66 -5.47
N THR A 10 -8.22 -19.35 -6.21
CA THR A 10 -9.04 -18.15 -5.99
C THR A 10 -9.73 -18.17 -4.63
N PHE A 11 -10.34 -19.31 -4.26
CA PHE A 11 -10.98 -19.46 -2.96
C PHE A 11 -9.99 -19.27 -1.80
N PHE A 12 -8.80 -19.84 -1.93
CA PHE A 12 -7.74 -19.72 -0.93
C PHE A 12 -7.27 -18.27 -0.75
N LEU A 13 -7.04 -17.55 -1.85
CA LEU A 13 -6.70 -16.11 -1.79
C LEU A 13 -7.81 -15.29 -1.15
N THR A 14 -9.06 -15.49 -1.58
CA THR A 14 -10.19 -14.75 -1.04
C THR A 14 -10.36 -15.01 0.46
N ALA A 15 -10.19 -16.26 0.89
CA ALA A 15 -10.28 -16.60 2.31
C ALA A 15 -9.20 -15.91 3.14
N ILE A 16 -7.94 -15.90 2.67
CA ILE A 16 -6.85 -15.17 3.33
C ILE A 16 -7.15 -13.69 3.42
N GLU A 17 -7.56 -13.06 2.32
CA GLU A 17 -7.87 -11.64 2.30
C GLU A 17 -9.02 -11.29 3.24
N LEU A 18 -10.06 -12.11 3.31
CA LEU A 18 -11.16 -11.91 4.26
C LEU A 18 -10.70 -12.01 5.73
N ILE A 19 -9.83 -12.97 6.04
CA ILE A 19 -9.24 -13.08 7.38
C ILE A 19 -8.40 -11.84 7.72
N LEU A 20 -7.54 -11.40 6.81
CA LEU A 20 -6.73 -10.19 7.00
C LEU A 20 -7.58 -8.93 7.16
N GLN A 21 -8.67 -8.80 6.40
CA GLN A 21 -9.63 -7.69 6.55
C GLN A 21 -10.33 -7.74 7.91
N GLY A 22 -10.74 -8.93 8.36
CA GLY A 22 -11.33 -9.11 9.69
C GLY A 22 -10.38 -8.69 10.82
N LEU A 23 -9.11 -9.11 10.74
CA LEU A 23 -8.06 -8.70 11.67
C LEU A 23 -7.81 -7.19 11.63
N SER A 24 -7.81 -6.58 10.44
CA SER A 24 -7.69 -5.12 10.27
C SER A 24 -8.85 -4.38 10.94
N LEU A 25 -10.08 -4.87 10.83
CA LEU A 25 -11.24 -4.29 11.53
C LEU A 25 -11.08 -4.36 13.05
N LEU A 26 -10.62 -5.49 13.58
CA LEU A 26 -10.37 -5.62 15.02
C LEU A 26 -9.29 -4.66 15.50
N LEU A 27 -8.20 -4.50 14.75
CA LEU A 27 -7.15 -3.52 15.03
C LEU A 27 -7.71 -2.08 15.01
N ASN A 28 -8.51 -1.72 14.02
CA ASN A 28 -9.13 -0.41 13.93
C ASN A 28 -10.04 -0.12 15.14
N VAL A 29 -10.84 -1.10 15.57
CA VAL A 29 -11.68 -0.96 16.78
C VAL A 29 -10.82 -0.77 18.03
N PHE A 30 -9.75 -1.54 18.19
CA PHE A 30 -8.84 -1.44 19.31
C PHE A 30 -8.17 -0.05 19.37
N VAL A 31 -7.67 0.42 18.24
CA VAL A 31 -7.03 1.72 18.10
C VAL A 31 -8.01 2.87 18.39
N THR A 32 -9.23 2.79 17.86
CA THR A 32 -10.28 3.79 18.10
C THR A 32 -10.62 3.89 19.57
N ARG A 33 -10.68 2.77 20.28
CA ARG A 33 -10.94 2.77 21.74
C ARG A 33 -9.81 3.39 22.54
N LYS A 34 -8.55 3.21 22.12
CA LYS A 34 -7.38 3.75 22.84
C LYS A 34 -7.06 5.21 22.50
N LEU A 35 -7.15 5.59 21.22
CA LEU A 35 -6.70 6.90 20.73
C LEU A 35 -7.83 7.88 20.43
N GLY A 36 -9.08 7.41 20.44
CA GLY A 36 -10.26 8.23 20.23
C GLY A 36 -10.67 8.37 18.75
N SER A 37 -11.93 8.76 18.54
CA SER A 37 -12.53 8.87 17.20
C SER A 37 -11.93 10.00 16.36
N SER A 38 -11.53 11.11 16.97
CA SER A 38 -10.90 12.23 16.27
C SER A 38 -9.58 11.82 15.62
N PHE A 39 -8.76 11.04 16.31
CA PHE A 39 -7.52 10.50 15.79
C PHE A 39 -7.75 9.54 14.61
N MET A 40 -8.74 8.66 14.73
CA MET A 40 -9.13 7.77 13.64
C MET A 40 -9.63 8.52 12.40
N GLY A 41 -10.31 9.66 12.60
CA GLY A 41 -10.69 10.54 11.49
C GLY A 41 -9.47 11.06 10.72
N MET A 42 -8.43 11.50 11.42
CA MET A 42 -7.18 11.96 10.77
C MET A 42 -6.44 10.81 10.05
N ILE A 43 -6.38 9.62 10.66
CA ILE A 43 -5.81 8.42 10.02
C ILE A 43 -6.55 8.10 8.72
N SER A 44 -7.87 8.08 8.74
CA SER A 44 -8.70 7.82 7.56
C SER A 44 -8.49 8.87 6.48
N LEU A 45 -8.32 10.13 6.86
CA LEU A 45 -8.07 11.23 5.94
C LEU A 45 -6.73 11.06 5.21
N ILE A 46 -5.66 10.79 5.99
CA ILE A 46 -4.32 10.50 5.43
C ILE A 46 -4.36 9.26 4.55
N GLY A 47 -4.97 8.17 5.02
CA GLY A 47 -5.06 6.91 4.29
C GLY A 47 -5.79 7.07 2.96
N SER A 48 -6.90 7.81 2.94
CA SER A 48 -7.64 8.10 1.71
C SER A 48 -6.82 8.97 0.75
N PHE A 49 -6.16 10.01 1.26
CA PHE A 49 -5.28 10.84 0.46
C PHE A 49 -4.11 10.04 -0.13
N PHE A 50 -3.44 9.24 0.69
CA PHE A 50 -2.34 8.38 0.25
C PHE A 50 -2.81 7.35 -0.79
N GLY A 51 -3.95 6.70 -0.56
CA GLY A 51 -4.55 5.77 -1.53
C GLY A 51 -4.79 6.42 -2.88
N PHE A 52 -5.37 7.63 -2.89
CA PHE A 52 -5.59 8.41 -4.11
C PHE A 52 -4.27 8.75 -4.82
N VAL A 53 -3.30 9.28 -4.10
CA VAL A 53 -1.98 9.64 -4.66
C VAL A 53 -1.24 8.40 -5.18
N THR A 54 -1.33 7.28 -4.47
CA THR A 54 -0.70 6.02 -4.89
C THR A 54 -1.28 5.50 -6.21
N ILE A 55 -2.60 5.58 -6.40
CA ILE A 55 -3.25 5.19 -7.66
C ILE A 55 -2.72 6.05 -8.82
N ILE A 56 -2.62 7.35 -8.63
CA ILE A 56 -2.10 8.26 -9.66
C ILE A 56 -0.61 8.01 -9.92
N SER A 57 0.19 7.89 -8.86
CA SER A 57 1.65 7.74 -8.95
C SER A 57 2.07 6.41 -9.55
N SER A 58 1.35 5.34 -9.27
CA SER A 58 1.62 4.04 -9.85
C SER A 58 1.02 3.86 -11.25
N GLY A 59 0.14 4.77 -11.71
CA GLY A 59 -0.55 4.63 -12.99
C GLY A 59 -1.32 3.31 -13.11
N ASN A 60 -1.83 2.81 -11.98
CA ASN A 60 -2.47 1.49 -11.86
C ASN A 60 -1.58 0.33 -12.37
N ILE A 61 -0.28 0.41 -12.08
CA ILE A 61 0.75 -0.52 -12.59
C ILE A 61 0.47 -1.97 -12.23
N TYR A 62 -0.21 -2.23 -11.11
CA TYR A 62 -0.61 -3.57 -10.71
C TYR A 62 -1.42 -4.28 -11.81
N LEU A 63 -2.48 -3.65 -12.32
CA LEU A 63 -3.32 -4.23 -13.36
C LEU A 63 -2.60 -4.26 -14.72
N SER A 64 -1.93 -3.16 -15.08
CA SER A 64 -1.20 -3.06 -16.35
C SER A 64 -0.07 -4.07 -16.42
N SER A 65 0.75 -4.18 -15.37
CA SER A 65 1.84 -5.14 -15.27
C SER A 65 1.32 -6.58 -15.33
N SER A 66 0.27 -6.90 -14.55
CA SER A 66 -0.34 -8.22 -14.55
C SER A 66 -0.84 -8.63 -15.96
N ARG A 67 -1.48 -7.71 -16.67
CA ARG A 67 -1.99 -7.95 -18.01
C ARG A 67 -0.86 -8.16 -19.04
N PHE A 68 0.06 -7.21 -19.14
CA PHE A 68 1.14 -7.27 -20.11
C PHE A 68 2.07 -8.47 -19.89
N ILE A 69 2.35 -8.80 -18.63
CA ILE A 69 3.16 -9.98 -18.30
C ILE A 69 2.41 -11.26 -18.67
N SER A 70 1.10 -11.35 -18.41
CA SER A 70 0.28 -12.50 -18.78
C SER A 70 0.20 -12.68 -20.32
N GLU A 71 0.09 -11.59 -21.06
CA GLU A 71 0.15 -11.61 -22.53
C GLU A 71 1.50 -12.11 -23.03
N GLU A 72 2.60 -11.69 -22.41
CA GLU A 72 3.95 -12.09 -22.77
C GLU A 72 4.24 -13.57 -22.44
N ILE A 73 3.70 -14.08 -21.33
CA ILE A 73 3.77 -15.52 -21.00
C ILE A 73 3.05 -16.37 -22.06
N GLY A 74 1.97 -15.85 -22.66
CA GLY A 74 1.23 -16.53 -23.73
C GLY A 74 1.94 -16.59 -25.08
N LYS A 75 2.97 -15.78 -25.32
CA LYS A 75 3.74 -15.74 -26.56
C LYS A 75 4.82 -16.82 -26.58
N LYS A 76 5.06 -17.44 -27.75
CA LYS A 76 6.04 -18.53 -27.95
C LYS A 76 7.48 -18.12 -27.59
N ASN A 77 7.85 -16.85 -27.81
CA ASN A 77 9.16 -16.26 -27.50
C ASN A 77 9.04 -15.05 -26.57
N GLY A 78 8.06 -15.06 -25.68
CA GLY A 78 7.82 -13.95 -24.77
C GLY A 78 8.88 -13.84 -23.67
N ASN A 79 9.14 -12.61 -23.23
CA ASN A 79 10.07 -12.32 -22.14
C ASN A 79 9.38 -11.54 -21.02
N PRO A 80 8.69 -12.22 -20.08
CA PRO A 80 7.96 -11.59 -19.00
C PRO A 80 8.86 -10.76 -18.07
N ASN A 81 10.13 -11.14 -17.90
CA ASN A 81 11.07 -10.40 -17.07
C ASN A 81 11.43 -9.03 -17.66
N LYS A 82 11.49 -8.94 -19.00
CA LYS A 82 11.72 -7.66 -19.68
C LYS A 82 10.57 -6.70 -19.47
N VAL A 83 9.34 -7.19 -19.62
CA VAL A 83 8.12 -6.40 -19.37
C VAL A 83 8.05 -5.97 -17.92
N PHE A 84 8.36 -6.85 -16.97
CA PHE A 84 8.42 -6.52 -15.56
C PHE A 84 9.41 -5.37 -15.26
N ARG A 85 10.64 -5.45 -15.81
CA ARG A 85 11.62 -4.35 -15.61
C ARG A 85 11.11 -3.01 -16.15
N TYR A 86 10.51 -2.98 -17.33
CA TYR A 86 9.93 -1.75 -17.87
C TYR A 86 8.78 -1.23 -17.00
N SER A 87 7.92 -2.10 -16.51
CA SER A 87 6.83 -1.73 -15.59
C SER A 87 7.37 -1.10 -14.31
N VAL A 88 8.39 -1.70 -13.70
CA VAL A 88 9.03 -1.15 -12.49
C VAL A 88 9.67 0.20 -12.76
N VAL A 89 10.48 0.31 -13.81
CA VAL A 89 11.17 1.57 -14.14
C VAL A 89 10.16 2.69 -14.41
N SER A 90 9.13 2.43 -15.22
CA SER A 90 8.12 3.45 -15.54
C SER A 90 7.32 3.88 -14.30
N SER A 91 6.91 2.93 -13.44
CA SER A 91 6.14 3.27 -12.25
C SER A 91 6.99 4.00 -11.21
N VAL A 92 8.24 3.61 -11.01
CA VAL A 92 9.17 4.30 -10.09
C VAL A 92 9.45 5.71 -10.58
N THR A 93 9.70 5.90 -11.88
CA THR A 93 9.93 7.25 -12.43
C THR A 93 8.72 8.14 -12.21
N LEU A 94 7.52 7.64 -12.52
CA LEU A 94 6.28 8.40 -12.32
C LEU A 94 6.05 8.71 -10.83
N SER A 95 6.26 7.73 -9.95
CA SER A 95 6.08 7.93 -8.50
C SER A 95 7.09 8.88 -7.88
N ILE A 96 8.32 8.96 -8.40
CA ILE A 96 9.31 9.96 -7.98
C ILE A 96 8.82 11.36 -8.36
N VAL A 97 8.36 11.55 -9.60
CA VAL A 97 7.85 12.87 -10.06
C VAL A 97 6.67 13.32 -9.21
N ILE A 98 5.69 12.44 -8.99
CA ILE A 98 4.52 12.75 -8.16
C ILE A 98 4.91 12.94 -6.71
N GLY A 99 5.84 12.13 -6.19
CA GLY A 99 6.39 12.27 -4.85
C GLY A 99 7.03 13.64 -4.61
N ILE A 100 7.82 14.13 -5.56
CA ILE A 100 8.42 15.50 -5.50
C ILE A 100 7.32 16.55 -5.47
N ILE A 101 6.29 16.42 -6.31
CA ILE A 101 5.16 17.36 -6.34
C ILE A 101 4.44 17.35 -4.99
N VAL A 102 4.05 16.18 -4.48
CA VAL A 102 3.35 16.05 -3.20
C VAL A 102 4.19 16.57 -2.04
N PHE A 103 5.49 16.30 -2.05
CA PHE A 103 6.42 16.79 -1.03
C PHE A 103 6.50 18.32 -1.04
N SER A 104 6.66 18.94 -2.23
CA SER A 104 6.77 20.38 -2.39
C SER A 104 5.48 21.11 -2.00
N PHE A 105 4.33 20.53 -2.33
CA PHE A 105 3.01 21.11 -2.03
C PHE A 105 2.40 20.57 -0.73
N SER A 106 3.16 19.86 0.12
CA SER A 106 2.66 19.21 1.34
C SER A 106 1.95 20.19 2.29
N GLU A 107 2.46 21.41 2.43
CA GLU A 107 1.88 22.46 3.27
C GLU A 107 0.53 22.93 2.70
N LEU A 108 0.47 23.22 1.41
CA LEU A 108 -0.76 23.65 0.73
C LEU A 108 -1.82 22.53 0.77
N ILE A 109 -1.40 21.28 0.58
CA ILE A 109 -2.29 20.11 0.66
C ILE A 109 -2.86 19.97 2.07
N SER A 110 -2.00 20.06 3.10
CA SER A 110 -2.41 19.92 4.49
C SER A 110 -3.35 21.05 4.92
N THR A 111 -2.97 22.31 4.69
CA THR A 111 -3.71 23.49 5.18
C THR A 111 -4.96 23.80 4.37
N ARG A 112 -4.89 23.72 3.03
CA ARG A 112 -5.98 24.12 2.13
C ARG A 112 -6.92 23.01 1.76
N ILE A 113 -6.40 21.78 1.50
CA ILE A 113 -7.21 20.66 1.06
C ILE A 113 -7.73 19.88 2.28
N LEU A 114 -6.82 19.48 3.18
CA LEU A 114 -7.17 18.66 4.35
C LEU A 114 -7.58 19.51 5.57
N LYS A 115 -7.40 20.84 5.49
CA LYS A 115 -7.79 21.82 6.50
C LYS A 115 -7.23 21.53 7.91
N THR A 116 -6.00 21.03 7.97
CA THR A 116 -5.31 20.74 9.24
C THR A 116 -3.80 20.83 9.07
N ASP A 117 -3.11 21.50 9.97
CA ASP A 117 -1.66 21.68 9.94
C ASP A 117 -0.90 20.45 10.45
N GLN A 118 -1.58 19.55 11.14
CA GLN A 118 -0.97 18.36 11.75
C GLN A 118 -0.51 17.32 10.72
N LEU A 119 -0.97 17.41 9.47
CA LEU A 119 -0.70 16.43 8.42
C LEU A 119 0.49 16.77 7.52
N ILE A 120 1.15 17.92 7.70
CA ILE A 120 2.28 18.34 6.85
C ILE A 120 3.40 17.31 6.89
N VAL A 121 3.85 16.92 8.09
CA VAL A 121 4.95 15.95 8.25
C VAL A 121 4.55 14.55 7.76
N PRO A 122 3.39 13.99 8.14
CA PRO A 122 2.90 12.74 7.56
C PRO A 122 2.85 12.74 6.02
N ILE A 123 2.37 13.79 5.39
CA ILE A 123 2.30 13.88 3.91
C ILE A 123 3.71 13.86 3.28
N ARG A 124 4.68 14.52 3.89
CA ARG A 124 6.08 14.49 3.41
C ARG A 124 6.68 13.09 3.50
N ILE A 125 6.44 12.39 4.60
CA ILE A 125 6.89 11.00 4.79
C ILE A 125 6.24 10.09 3.73
N LEU A 126 4.93 10.20 3.55
CA LEU A 126 4.20 9.43 2.55
C LEU A 126 4.69 9.70 1.12
N ALA A 127 5.03 10.96 0.79
CA ALA A 127 5.61 11.30 -0.50
C ALA A 127 6.94 10.57 -0.77
N MET A 128 7.78 10.39 0.26
CA MET A 128 9.03 9.63 0.16
C MET A 128 8.80 8.12 0.00
N ILE A 129 7.69 7.59 0.50
CA ILE A 129 7.35 6.17 0.42
C ILE A 129 6.75 5.80 -0.95
N LEU A 130 6.21 6.74 -1.73
CA LEU A 130 5.56 6.46 -3.03
C LEU A 130 6.39 5.60 -3.99
N PRO A 131 7.71 5.81 -4.20
CA PRO A 131 8.50 4.96 -5.08
C PRO A 131 8.55 3.50 -4.60
N VAL A 132 8.64 3.30 -3.28
CA VAL A 132 8.64 1.95 -2.68
C VAL A 132 7.28 1.28 -2.86
N ALA A 133 6.19 2.02 -2.64
CA ALA A 133 4.83 1.53 -2.87
C ALA A 133 4.60 1.13 -4.34
N SER A 134 5.18 1.87 -5.30
CA SER A 134 5.07 1.53 -6.72
C SER A 134 5.83 0.25 -7.10
N ILE A 135 7.00 0.01 -6.49
CA ILE A 135 7.74 -1.25 -6.65
C ILE A 135 6.90 -2.42 -6.11
N ASN A 136 6.33 -2.27 -4.91
CA ASN A 136 5.48 -3.29 -4.31
C ASN A 136 4.26 -3.62 -5.19
N SER A 137 3.60 -2.60 -5.74
CA SER A 137 2.48 -2.78 -6.68
C SER A 137 2.89 -3.52 -7.95
N SER A 138 4.07 -3.22 -8.50
CA SER A 138 4.62 -3.92 -9.67
C SER A 138 4.93 -5.38 -9.39
N LEU A 139 5.52 -5.67 -8.21
CA LEU A 139 5.80 -7.05 -7.76
C LEU A 139 4.50 -7.85 -7.58
N LYS A 140 3.50 -7.27 -6.93
CA LYS A 140 2.18 -7.91 -6.80
C LYS A 140 1.56 -8.21 -8.16
N GLY A 141 1.68 -7.28 -9.13
CA GLY A 141 1.23 -7.48 -10.51
C GLY A 141 1.95 -8.64 -11.21
N TYR A 142 3.26 -8.76 -11.02
CA TYR A 142 4.06 -9.86 -11.55
C TYR A 142 3.63 -11.22 -10.99
N PHE A 143 3.54 -11.35 -9.67
CA PHE A 143 3.15 -12.62 -9.03
C PHE A 143 1.72 -13.02 -9.39
N ASN A 144 0.82 -12.05 -9.57
CA ASN A 144 -0.53 -12.31 -10.05
C ASN A 144 -0.52 -12.83 -11.50
N ALA A 145 0.29 -12.25 -12.38
CA ALA A 145 0.42 -12.69 -13.76
C ALA A 145 0.97 -14.12 -13.88
N VAL A 146 1.99 -14.44 -13.10
CA VAL A 146 2.62 -15.78 -13.05
C VAL A 146 1.73 -16.80 -12.31
N ARG A 147 0.62 -16.35 -11.72
CA ARG A 147 -0.31 -17.19 -10.93
C ARG A 147 0.37 -17.93 -9.77
N ASN A 148 1.37 -17.34 -9.18
CA ASN A 148 1.99 -17.88 -7.98
C ASN A 148 1.23 -17.42 -6.73
N VAL A 149 0.07 -18.04 -6.53
CA VAL A 149 -0.90 -17.71 -5.48
C VAL A 149 -0.27 -17.76 -4.07
N SER A 150 0.59 -18.75 -3.83
CA SER A 150 1.23 -18.92 -2.52
C SER A 150 2.16 -17.73 -2.19
N VAL A 151 2.92 -17.23 -3.16
CA VAL A 151 3.82 -16.08 -2.97
C VAL A 151 3.01 -14.79 -2.83
N ALA A 152 1.94 -14.63 -3.60
CA ALA A 152 1.05 -13.48 -3.49
C ALA A 152 0.38 -13.42 -2.09
N ALA A 153 -0.15 -14.55 -1.62
CA ALA A 153 -0.76 -14.68 -0.29
C ALA A 153 0.26 -14.42 0.84
N ALA A 154 1.46 -15.03 0.75
CA ALA A 154 2.53 -14.82 1.72
C ALA A 154 2.97 -13.35 1.76
N GLY A 155 3.06 -12.68 0.61
CA GLY A 155 3.38 -11.25 0.51
C GLY A 155 2.34 -10.38 1.20
N SER A 156 1.04 -10.61 0.96
CA SER A 156 -0.04 -9.86 1.61
C SER A 156 -0.08 -10.10 3.12
N THR A 157 0.15 -11.33 3.56
CA THR A 157 0.20 -11.67 4.98
C THR A 157 1.40 -11.02 5.67
N LEU A 158 2.57 -11.07 5.05
CA LEU A 158 3.79 -10.43 5.59
C LEU A 158 3.61 -8.91 5.68
N GLU A 159 3.08 -8.30 4.64
CA GLU A 159 2.79 -6.86 4.61
C GLU A 159 1.84 -6.47 5.75
N PHE A 160 0.77 -7.24 5.95
CA PHE A 160 -0.16 -7.01 7.06
C PHE A 160 0.52 -7.15 8.42
N LEU A 161 1.33 -8.20 8.63
CA LEU A 161 2.03 -8.42 9.90
C LEU A 161 3.05 -7.32 10.19
N VAL A 162 3.80 -6.88 9.19
CA VAL A 162 4.77 -5.78 9.36
C VAL A 162 4.03 -4.48 9.66
N LYS A 163 3.01 -4.12 8.90
CA LYS A 163 2.22 -2.91 9.13
C LYS A 163 1.55 -2.91 10.50
N SER A 164 0.89 -4.00 10.87
CA SER A 164 0.19 -4.10 12.16
C SER A 164 1.16 -4.13 13.33
N GLY A 165 2.30 -4.80 13.19
CA GLY A 165 3.35 -4.85 14.20
C GLY A 165 4.01 -3.48 14.42
N LEU A 166 4.39 -2.79 13.34
CA LEU A 166 4.93 -1.43 13.42
C LEU A 166 3.90 -0.47 14.03
N PHE A 167 2.65 -0.57 13.60
CA PHE A 167 1.60 0.28 14.11
C PHE A 167 1.35 0.05 15.61
N ALA A 168 1.29 -1.20 16.07
CA ALA A 168 1.12 -1.55 17.48
C ALA A 168 2.33 -1.08 18.31
N PHE A 169 3.56 -1.31 17.82
CA PHE A 169 4.79 -0.87 18.47
C PHE A 169 4.84 0.66 18.64
N PHE A 170 4.55 1.39 17.57
CA PHE A 170 4.51 2.85 17.63
C PHE A 170 3.36 3.37 18.50
N ALA A 171 2.19 2.75 18.47
CA ALA A 171 1.07 3.14 19.33
C ALA A 171 1.42 2.98 20.81
N GLU A 172 2.08 1.88 21.18
CA GLU A 172 2.47 1.62 22.57
C GLU A 172 3.62 2.52 23.04
N PHE A 173 4.62 2.73 22.21
CA PHE A 173 5.74 3.64 22.47
C PHE A 173 5.28 5.09 22.67
N MET A 174 4.25 5.51 21.97
CA MET A 174 3.69 6.85 22.02
C MET A 174 2.81 7.09 23.23
N ILE A 175 2.07 6.07 23.67
CA ILE A 175 1.29 6.14 24.90
C ILE A 175 2.23 6.32 26.10
N LEU A 176 3.41 5.71 26.06
CA LEU A 176 4.42 5.81 27.13
C LEU A 176 5.16 7.14 27.16
N ASN A 177 5.40 7.80 26.04
CA ASN A 177 6.22 9.02 25.94
C ASN A 177 5.44 10.34 25.76
N GLY A 178 4.14 10.31 25.67
CA GLY A 178 3.22 11.48 25.82
C GLY A 178 3.34 12.65 24.86
N LYS A 179 4.21 12.66 23.84
CA LYS A 179 4.50 13.84 23.03
C LYS A 179 4.93 13.64 21.57
N ILE A 180 4.92 12.46 21.02
CA ILE A 180 5.30 12.31 19.60
C ILE A 180 4.04 12.28 18.75
N ASN A 181 4.04 13.02 17.62
CA ASN A 181 2.93 13.07 16.69
C ASN A 181 2.55 11.65 16.20
N THR A 182 1.49 11.10 16.78
CA THR A 182 0.92 9.77 16.45
C THR A 182 0.67 9.59 14.96
N LEU A 183 0.43 10.69 14.25
CA LEU A 183 0.22 10.73 12.81
C LEU A 183 1.49 10.45 12.00
N THR A 184 2.68 10.85 12.51
CA THR A 184 3.94 10.55 11.83
C THR A 184 4.29 9.07 11.92
N ALA A 185 4.00 8.45 13.06
CA ALA A 185 4.20 7.02 13.24
C ALA A 185 3.27 6.19 12.35
N PHE A 186 2.01 6.61 12.20
CA PHE A 186 1.10 5.98 11.26
C PHE A 186 1.60 6.10 9.80
N ALA A 187 2.10 7.28 9.40
CA ALA A 187 2.67 7.47 8.08
C ALA A 187 3.86 6.55 7.78
N VAL A 188 4.66 6.21 8.81
CA VAL A 188 5.78 5.25 8.67
C VAL A 188 5.28 3.79 8.57
N SER A 189 4.11 3.47 9.12
CA SER A 189 3.54 2.11 9.10
C SER A 189 2.77 1.77 7.80
N ILE A 190 2.46 2.75 6.96
CA ILE A 190 1.80 2.56 5.65
C ILE A 190 2.77 2.03 4.60
#